data_7e80d3ee8a00be98aa7d05cf3de56a0d
#
_entry.id   7e80d3ee8a00be98aa7d05cf3de56a0d
#
_cell.length_a   1.000
_cell.length_b   1.000
_cell.length_c   1.000
_cell.angle_alpha   90.00
_cell.angle_beta   90.00
_cell.angle_gamma   90.00
#
_symmetry.space_group_name_H-M   'P 1'
#
loop_
_entity.id
_entity.type
_entity.pdbx_description
1 polymer ?
#
loop_
_entity_poly.entity_id
_entity_poly.type
_entity_poly.pdbx_seq_one_letter_code
_entity_poly.pdbx_strand_id
1 'polypeptide(L)' 'IAVIHYVGADAGDDIVRALGRIKYAVKSKTMRGENTEMAVEVFCKDPNMEFADRIRAVKGVQDVTLIQYNGEYHG' A
#
# COMPACT_ATOMS: atom_id res chain seq x y z
N ILE A 1 -1.84 6.33 5.12
CA ILE A 1 -2.05 4.88 5.08
C ILE A 1 -2.55 4.47 3.71
N ALA A 2 -1.92 3.48 3.14
CA ALA A 2 -2.34 2.91 1.88
C ALA A 2 -2.98 1.55 2.13
N VAL A 3 -4.19 1.36 1.63
CA VAL A 3 -4.87 0.07 1.69
C VAL A 3 -4.84 -0.53 0.29
N ILE A 4 -4.20 -1.67 0.16
CA ILE A 4 -3.93 -2.29 -1.13
C ILE A 4 -4.63 -3.64 -1.20
N HIS A 5 -5.47 -3.82 -2.21
CA HIS A 5 -6.09 -5.11 -2.48
C HIS A 5 -5.39 -5.74 -3.66
N TYR A 6 -4.90 -6.95 -3.49
CA TYR A 6 -4.20 -7.64 -4.56
C TYR A 6 -4.42 -9.15 -4.50
N VAL A 7 -4.14 -9.81 -5.62
CA VAL A 7 -4.20 -11.26 -5.75
C VAL A 7 -2.86 -11.76 -6.26
N GLY A 8 -2.52 -12.97 -5.84
CA GLY A 8 -1.33 -13.65 -6.29
C GLY A 8 -0.17 -13.51 -5.32
N ALA A 9 0.63 -14.57 -5.23
CA ALA A 9 1.72 -14.62 -4.26
C ALA A 9 2.84 -13.63 -4.58
N ASP A 10 3.06 -13.36 -5.87
CA ASP A 10 4.18 -12.49 -6.28
C ASP A 10 3.84 -11.01 -6.15
N ALA A 11 2.56 -10.67 -6.11
CA ALA A 11 2.17 -9.27 -6.08
C ALA A 11 2.68 -8.55 -4.83
N GLY A 12 2.70 -9.23 -3.70
CA GLY A 12 3.21 -8.62 -2.47
C GLY A 12 4.66 -8.18 -2.58
N ASP A 13 5.51 -9.03 -3.17
CA ASP A 13 6.92 -8.69 -3.36
C ASP A 13 7.07 -7.52 -4.34
N ASP A 14 6.27 -7.52 -5.39
CA ASP A 14 6.32 -6.45 -6.38
C ASP A 14 5.85 -5.13 -5.80
N ILE A 15 4.88 -5.16 -4.89
CA ILE A 15 4.42 -3.97 -4.19
C ILE A 15 5.55 -3.38 -3.35
N VAL A 16 6.28 -4.23 -2.63
CA VAL A 16 7.41 -3.78 -1.83
C VAL A 16 8.48 -3.14 -2.72
N ARG A 17 8.73 -3.72 -3.88
CA ARG A 17 9.68 -3.13 -4.84
C ARG A 17 9.18 -1.79 -5.35
N ALA A 18 7.87 -1.66 -5.57
CA ALA A 18 7.30 -0.41 -6.04
C ALA A 18 7.43 0.71 -5.02
N LEU A 19 7.43 0.38 -3.74
CA LEU A 19 7.70 1.35 -2.69
C LEU A 19 9.14 1.86 -2.74
N GLY A 20 10.06 1.03 -3.22
CA GLY A 20 11.45 1.43 -3.40
C GLY A 20 12.10 1.79 -2.08
N ARG A 21 12.62 3.02 -2.00
CA ARG A 21 13.33 3.50 -0.81
C ARG A 21 12.42 4.20 0.19
N ILE A 22 11.13 4.25 -0.09
CA ILE A 22 10.20 4.91 0.80
C ILE A 22 10.05 4.08 2.07
N LYS A 23 10.16 4.74 3.20
CA LYS A 23 9.99 4.08 4.48
C LYS A 23 8.53 3.73 4.70
N TYR A 24 8.27 2.52 5.14
CA TYR A 24 6.89 2.07 5.37
C TYR A 24 6.83 1.08 6.52
N ALA A 25 5.63 0.86 7.03
CA ALA A 25 5.37 -0.16 8.04
C ALA A 25 4.03 -0.84 7.71
N VAL A 26 4.03 -2.15 7.68
CA VAL A 26 2.80 -2.91 7.46
C VAL A 26 1.98 -2.91 8.74
N LYS A 27 0.76 -2.39 8.67
CA LYS A 27 -0.12 -2.30 9.83
C LYS A 27 -1.03 -3.50 9.94
N SER A 28 -1.50 -4.01 8.82
CA SER A 28 -2.35 -5.19 8.82
C SER A 28 -2.25 -5.87 7.46
N LYS A 29 -2.55 -7.16 7.47
CA LYS A 29 -2.58 -7.95 6.26
C LYS A 29 -3.63 -9.03 6.45
N THR A 30 -4.68 -8.96 5.65
CA THR A 30 -5.79 -9.91 5.70
C THR A 30 -5.81 -10.71 4.42
N MET A 31 -5.75 -12.02 4.55
CA MET A 31 -5.75 -12.92 3.40
C MET A 31 -7.05 -13.71 3.37
N ARG A 32 -7.74 -13.66 2.23
CA ARG A 32 -8.98 -14.39 2.02
C ARG A 32 -8.91 -15.13 0.70
N GLY A 33 -8.58 -16.43 0.77
CA GLY A 33 -8.34 -17.19 -0.42
C GLY A 33 -7.13 -16.62 -1.17
N GLU A 34 -7.34 -16.23 -2.41
CA GLU A 34 -6.28 -15.63 -3.21
C GLU A 34 -6.19 -14.12 -3.07
N ASN A 35 -7.16 -13.52 -2.39
CA ASN A 35 -7.23 -12.08 -2.23
C ASN A 35 -6.53 -11.65 -0.95
N THR A 36 -5.78 -10.57 -1.04
CA THR A 36 -5.10 -10.00 0.13
C THR A 36 -5.41 -8.52 0.22
N GLU A 37 -5.71 -8.09 1.43
CA GLU A 37 -5.85 -6.68 1.75
C GLU A 37 -4.73 -6.32 2.70
N MET A 38 -3.90 -5.38 2.30
CA MET A 38 -2.75 -4.95 3.11
C MET A 38 -2.85 -3.47 3.39
N ALA A 39 -2.78 -3.11 4.67
CA ALA A 39 -2.74 -1.72 5.10
C ALA A 39 -1.31 -1.37 5.46
N VAL A 40 -0.76 -0.36 4.81
CA VAL A 40 0.63 0.03 4.96
C VAL A 40 0.68 1.51 5.33
N GLU A 41 1.39 1.82 6.39
CA GLU A 41 1.69 3.21 6.71
C GLU A 41 2.93 3.61 5.93
N VAL A 42 2.80 4.65 5.10
CA VAL A 42 3.87 5.10 4.22
C VAL A 42 4.34 6.46 4.68
N PHE A 43 5.64 6.59 4.89
CA PHE A 43 6.27 7.84 5.32
C PHE A 43 6.88 8.52 4.10
N CYS A 44 6.04 9.18 3.33
CA CYS A 44 6.45 9.80 2.09
C CYS A 44 6.08 11.27 2.12
N LYS A 45 7.03 12.13 1.77
CA LYS A 45 6.81 13.57 1.73
C LYS A 45 6.38 14.07 0.35
N ASP A 46 6.29 13.17 -0.60
CA ASP A 46 5.89 13.52 -1.96
C ASP A 46 4.41 13.87 -1.99
N PRO A 47 4.05 15.14 -2.27
CA PRO A 47 2.64 15.53 -2.29
C PRO A 47 1.86 14.87 -3.42
N ASN A 48 2.54 14.41 -4.46
CA ASN A 48 1.90 13.76 -5.59
C ASN A 48 1.62 12.28 -5.34
N MET A 49 2.26 11.71 -4.32
CA MET A 49 2.07 10.30 -3.96
C MET A 49 2.26 9.37 -5.15
N GLU A 50 3.34 9.59 -5.90
CA GLU A 50 3.61 8.80 -7.10
C GLU A 50 3.77 7.31 -6.81
N PHE A 51 4.15 6.97 -5.57
CA PHE A 51 4.29 5.58 -5.19
C PHE A 51 2.98 4.81 -5.38
N ALA A 52 1.84 5.48 -5.20
CA ALA A 52 0.54 4.84 -5.36
C ALA A 52 0.32 4.41 -6.81
N ASP A 53 0.75 5.23 -7.75
CA ASP A 53 0.64 4.88 -9.16
C ASP A 53 1.54 3.71 -9.51
N ARG A 54 2.72 3.65 -8.92
CA ARG A 54 3.63 2.52 -9.14
C ARG A 54 3.04 1.23 -8.58
N ILE A 55 2.42 1.30 -7.41
CA ILE A 55 1.78 0.13 -6.81
C ILE A 55 0.61 -0.32 -7.67
N ARG A 56 -0.18 0.63 -8.14
CA ARG A 56 -1.34 0.31 -8.97
C ARG A 56 -0.95 -0.38 -10.27
N ALA A 57 0.24 -0.10 -10.77
CA ALA A 57 0.73 -0.72 -11.99
C ALA A 57 1.23 -2.14 -11.78
N VAL A 58 1.36 -2.60 -10.55
CA VAL A 58 1.81 -3.95 -10.27
C VAL A 58 0.74 -4.95 -10.70
N LYS A 59 1.19 -6.00 -11.40
CA LYS A 59 0.28 -7.06 -11.82
C LYS A 59 -0.29 -7.76 -10.60
N GLY A 60 -1.61 -7.88 -10.56
CA GLY A 60 -2.31 -8.50 -9.45
C GLY A 60 -2.94 -7.51 -8.49
N VAL A 61 -2.53 -6.25 -8.54
CA VAL A 61 -3.14 -5.21 -7.71
C VAL A 61 -4.49 -4.84 -8.29
N GLN A 62 -5.53 -4.93 -7.46
CA GLN A 62 -6.88 -4.61 -7.86
C GLN A 62 -7.22 -3.15 -7.60
N ASP A 63 -6.86 -2.66 -6.43
CA ASP A 63 -7.07 -1.25 -6.11
C ASP A 63 -6.11 -0.79 -5.01
N VAL A 64 -5.96 0.52 -4.93
CA VAL A 64 -5.16 1.17 -3.89
C VAL A 64 -5.97 2.33 -3.36
N THR A 65 -6.21 2.33 -2.05
CA THR A 65 -6.91 3.42 -1.39
C THR A 65 -5.93 4.14 -0.48
N LEU A 66 -5.83 5.45 -0.65
CA LEU A 66 -4.97 6.25 0.20
C LEU A 66 -5.82 6.96 1.24
N ILE A 67 -5.47 6.73 2.50
CA ILE A 67 -6.13 7.38 3.62
C ILE A 67 -5.12 8.33 4.24
N GLN A 68 -5.42 9.62 4.16
CA GLN A 68 -4.53 10.60 4.73
C GLN A 68 -4.70 10.62 6.24
N TYR A 69 -3.61 10.38 6.92
CA TYR A 69 -3.60 10.42 8.37
C TYR A 69 -3.09 11.77 8.82
N ASN A 70 -3.91 12.47 9.57
CA ASN A 70 -3.54 13.75 10.13
C ASN A 70 -3.09 13.55 11.57
N GLY A 71 -1.83 13.86 11.86
CA GLY A 71 -1.29 13.70 13.19
C GLY A 71 -1.93 14.57 14.26
N GLU A 72 -2.81 15.46 13.86
CA GLU A 72 -3.55 16.32 14.79
C GLU A 72 -4.81 15.67 15.35
N TYR A 73 -5.01 14.43 15.02
CA TYR A 73 -6.19 13.74 15.47
C TYR A 73 -6.22 13.61 16.98
N HIS A 74 -7.28 14.10 17.58
CA HIS A 74 -7.50 14.04 19.02
C HIS A 74 -8.70 13.15 19.28
N GLY A 75 -8.50 11.91 19.13
CA GLY A 75 -9.57 10.93 19.28
C GLY A 75 -10.28 10.98 20.59
#